data_142c9747823718d230457dbe426f4e86
#
_entry.id   142c9747823718d230457dbe426f4e86
#
_cell.length_a   1.000
_cell.length_b   1.000
_cell.length_c   1.000
_cell.angle_alpha   90.00
_cell.angle_beta   90.00
_cell.angle_gamma   90.00
#
_symmetry.space_group_name_H-M   'P 1'
#
loop_
_entity.id
_entity.type
_entity.pdbx_description
1 polymer ?
#
loop_
_entity_poly.entity_id
_entity_poly.type
_entity_poly.pdbx_seq_one_letter_code
_entity_poly.pdbx_strand_id
1 'polypeptide(L)'
;MKFAIFGDIHANLEALQTVLWDAQEQGCSNYVCLGDIVGYAANPVECLQAVQDLGCPVVRGNHDEGAASESSLEELNPLAQNALLWTREQLSEEQRLWLRELKLVRQVRDFTIVHATLDSPGNWGYVTNRFDAMASFSYQFTQVCFYGHTHVPRIFEKDDAVRAARGTDVLLQRGVKYFVNVGSVGQPRDGDWRAAYAIYDVQAQTISIRRLEYDIETAQGKIRAAGLPSLLADRLALGK
;
A
#
# COMPACT_ATOMS: atom_id res chain seq x y z
N MET A 1 7.18 8.16 -19.37
CA MET A 1 7.72 8.09 -17.97
C MET A 1 6.75 7.25 -17.17
N LYS A 2 7.25 6.12 -16.64
CA LYS A 2 6.44 5.17 -15.88
C LYS A 2 6.78 5.21 -14.40
N PHE A 3 5.75 5.17 -13.56
CA PHE A 3 5.85 5.02 -12.12
C PHE A 3 5.33 3.64 -11.70
N ALA A 4 6.04 2.97 -10.80
CA ALA A 4 5.51 1.86 -10.01
C ALA A 4 4.96 2.43 -8.70
N ILE A 5 3.66 2.28 -8.48
CA ILE A 5 2.96 2.75 -7.28
C ILE A 5 2.55 1.52 -6.47
N PHE A 6 3.08 1.36 -5.28
CA PHE A 6 2.86 0.19 -4.43
C PHE A 6 2.70 0.59 -2.96
N GLY A 7 2.15 -0.28 -2.16
CA GLY A 7 1.95 -0.07 -0.72
C GLY A 7 1.44 -1.33 -0.05
N ASP A 8 1.08 -1.23 1.24
CA ASP A 8 0.58 -2.36 2.04
C ASP A 8 1.52 -3.58 1.90
N ILE A 9 2.84 -3.31 2.11
CA ILE A 9 3.93 -4.28 1.96
C ILE A 9 3.90 -5.27 3.13
N HIS A 10 3.61 -4.75 4.31
CA HIS A 10 3.43 -5.55 5.52
C HIS A 10 4.56 -6.54 5.79
N ALA A 11 5.80 -6.06 5.67
CA ALA A 11 7.00 -6.87 5.97
C ALA A 11 7.10 -8.18 5.15
N ASN A 12 6.42 -8.29 4.01
CA ASN A 12 6.47 -9.43 3.09
C ASN A 12 7.55 -9.18 2.03
N LEU A 13 8.77 -9.61 2.34
CA LEU A 13 9.96 -9.34 1.53
C LEU A 13 9.87 -10.05 0.16
N GLU A 14 9.37 -11.28 0.12
CA GLU A 14 9.24 -12.08 -1.09
C GLU A 14 8.33 -11.39 -2.11
N ALA A 15 7.19 -10.88 -1.63
CA ALA A 15 6.25 -10.13 -2.46
C ALA A 15 6.85 -8.80 -2.92
N LEU A 16 7.51 -8.05 -2.03
CA LEU A 16 8.15 -6.78 -2.36
C LEU A 16 9.23 -6.96 -3.44
N GLN A 17 10.12 -7.93 -3.28
CA GLN A 17 11.18 -8.20 -4.24
C GLN A 17 10.61 -8.55 -5.63
N THR A 18 9.55 -9.34 -5.66
CA THR A 18 8.85 -9.69 -6.91
C THR A 18 8.26 -8.45 -7.60
N VAL A 19 7.63 -7.56 -6.82
CA VAL A 19 7.06 -6.31 -7.36
C VAL A 19 8.16 -5.38 -7.89
N LEU A 20 9.25 -5.22 -7.16
CA LEU A 20 10.37 -4.37 -7.61
C LEU A 20 11.04 -4.89 -8.87
N TRP A 21 11.22 -6.22 -8.96
CA TRP A 21 11.75 -6.86 -10.16
C TRP A 21 10.82 -6.66 -11.37
N ASP A 22 9.52 -6.96 -11.22
CA ASP A 22 8.57 -6.78 -12.33
C ASP A 22 8.47 -5.31 -12.75
N ALA A 23 8.46 -4.38 -11.81
CA ALA A 23 8.44 -2.94 -12.11
C ALA A 23 9.63 -2.53 -12.99
N GLN A 24 10.82 -3.06 -12.71
CA GLN A 24 12.01 -2.84 -13.52
C GLN A 24 11.84 -3.44 -14.92
N GLU A 25 11.36 -4.67 -15.06
CA GLU A 25 11.09 -5.34 -16.34
C GLU A 25 10.03 -4.58 -17.18
N GLN A 26 9.04 -3.94 -16.51
CA GLN A 26 8.05 -3.09 -17.17
C GLN A 26 8.59 -1.70 -17.58
N GLY A 27 9.85 -1.42 -17.26
CA GLY A 27 10.51 -0.15 -17.58
C GLY A 27 10.06 1.01 -16.68
N CYS A 28 9.63 0.73 -15.46
CA CYS A 28 9.40 1.76 -14.46
C CYS A 28 10.75 2.32 -14.00
N SER A 29 10.92 3.63 -14.14
CA SER A 29 12.13 4.35 -13.69
C SER A 29 11.88 5.17 -12.42
N ASN A 30 10.66 5.20 -11.94
CA ASN A 30 10.24 5.95 -10.76
C ASN A 30 9.37 5.06 -9.88
N TYR A 31 9.54 5.18 -8.58
CA TYR A 31 8.85 4.39 -7.56
C TYR A 31 8.11 5.32 -6.60
N VAL A 32 7.01 4.84 -6.04
CA VAL A 32 6.23 5.54 -5.00
C VAL A 32 5.64 4.52 -4.05
N CYS A 33 5.82 4.72 -2.74
CA CYS A 33 5.29 3.85 -1.71
C CYS A 33 4.13 4.52 -0.96
N LEU A 34 3.01 3.82 -0.84
CA LEU A 34 1.78 4.30 -0.18
C LEU A 34 1.73 3.97 1.31
N GLY A 35 2.85 3.53 1.91
CA GLY A 35 2.91 3.19 3.34
C GLY A 35 2.50 1.75 3.65
N ASP A 36 2.33 1.49 4.93
CA ASP A 36 2.20 0.15 5.52
C ASP A 36 3.34 -0.76 5.05
N ILE A 37 4.57 -0.26 5.26
CA ILE A 37 5.80 -0.98 4.93
C ILE A 37 5.96 -2.17 5.87
N VAL A 38 5.60 -1.99 7.15
CA VAL A 38 5.81 -2.94 8.24
C VAL A 38 4.49 -3.54 8.75
N GLY A 39 4.59 -4.44 9.72
CA GLY A 39 3.46 -5.15 10.32
C GLY A 39 3.10 -6.45 9.60
N TYR A 40 2.39 -7.35 10.28
CA TYR A 40 1.89 -8.65 9.86
C TYR A 40 2.95 -9.72 9.55
N ALA A 41 3.87 -9.50 8.59
CA ALA A 41 4.86 -10.52 8.22
C ALA A 41 6.22 -10.29 8.89
N ALA A 42 7.24 -11.06 8.49
CA ALA A 42 8.42 -11.32 9.30
C ALA A 42 9.70 -10.59 8.87
N ASN A 43 9.66 -9.72 7.85
CA ASN A 43 10.83 -8.99 7.36
C ASN A 43 10.68 -7.45 7.42
N PRO A 44 10.33 -6.85 8.59
CA PRO A 44 10.09 -5.42 8.67
C PRO A 44 11.35 -4.59 8.38
N VAL A 45 12.51 -5.02 8.86
CA VAL A 45 13.77 -4.30 8.69
C VAL A 45 14.20 -4.29 7.24
N GLU A 46 14.16 -5.45 6.58
CA GLU A 46 14.58 -5.61 5.19
C GLU A 46 13.64 -4.88 4.21
N CYS A 47 12.33 -4.93 4.46
CA CYS A 47 11.36 -4.18 3.66
C CYS A 47 11.53 -2.67 3.83
N LEU A 48 11.74 -2.19 5.05
CA LEU A 48 12.01 -0.80 5.33
C LEU A 48 13.28 -0.32 4.63
N GLN A 49 14.37 -1.08 4.74
CA GLN A 49 15.64 -0.76 4.08
C GLN A 49 15.46 -0.72 2.56
N ALA A 50 14.77 -1.69 1.97
CA ALA A 50 14.53 -1.72 0.54
C ALA A 50 13.77 -0.46 0.06
N VAL A 51 12.75 -0.01 0.81
CA VAL A 51 12.01 1.22 0.49
C VAL A 51 12.89 2.47 0.66
N GLN A 52 13.73 2.53 1.69
CA GLN A 52 14.68 3.63 1.90
C GLN A 52 15.70 3.71 0.76
N ASP A 53 16.24 2.58 0.32
CA ASP A 53 17.24 2.50 -0.76
C ASP A 53 16.68 2.97 -2.11
N LEU A 54 15.36 2.84 -2.34
CA LEU A 54 14.70 3.39 -3.53
C LEU A 54 14.73 4.93 -3.55
N GLY A 55 14.88 5.60 -2.42
CA GLY A 55 14.87 7.07 -2.32
C GLY A 55 13.58 7.71 -2.86
N CYS A 56 12.48 6.97 -2.88
CA CYS A 56 11.23 7.35 -3.51
C CYS A 56 10.31 8.14 -2.56
N PRO A 57 9.30 8.86 -3.08
CA PRO A 57 8.24 9.43 -2.25
C PRO A 57 7.48 8.33 -1.49
N VAL A 58 7.33 8.52 -0.17
CA VAL A 58 6.61 7.61 0.72
C VAL A 58 5.60 8.41 1.53
N VAL A 59 4.41 7.84 1.78
CA VAL A 59 3.46 8.32 2.80
C VAL A 59 3.35 7.30 3.92
N ARG A 60 3.00 7.77 5.12
CA ARG A 60 2.85 6.93 6.31
C ARG A 60 1.53 6.17 6.27
N GLY A 61 1.55 4.85 6.54
CA GLY A 61 0.39 4.05 6.82
C GLY A 61 0.11 3.89 8.33
N ASN A 62 -1.02 3.29 8.66
CA ASN A 62 -1.42 3.08 10.06
C ASN A 62 -0.54 2.04 10.76
N HIS A 63 -0.02 1.04 10.06
CA HIS A 63 0.95 0.09 10.63
C HIS A 63 2.32 0.73 10.83
N ASP A 64 2.76 1.60 9.95
CA ASP A 64 3.99 2.38 10.11
C ASP A 64 3.88 3.29 11.36
N GLU A 65 2.73 3.97 11.53
CA GLU A 65 2.43 4.77 12.73
C GLU A 65 2.40 3.91 13.99
N GLY A 66 1.69 2.77 13.94
CA GLY A 66 1.60 1.85 15.06
C GLY A 66 2.95 1.26 15.46
N ALA A 67 3.81 0.92 14.51
CA ALA A 67 5.15 0.42 14.78
C ALA A 67 6.10 1.49 15.34
N ALA A 68 5.94 2.72 14.88
CA ALA A 68 6.82 3.83 15.23
C ALA A 68 6.47 4.53 16.56
N SER A 69 5.20 4.49 16.98
CA SER A 69 4.72 5.15 18.20
C SER A 69 4.73 4.21 19.40
N GLU A 70 4.72 4.77 20.61
CA GLU A 70 4.50 4.03 21.84
C GLU A 70 3.05 4.05 22.32
N SER A 71 2.15 4.58 21.49
CA SER A 71 0.71 4.62 21.79
C SER A 71 0.14 3.21 21.98
N SER A 72 -0.95 3.13 22.75
CA SER A 72 -1.70 1.89 22.94
C SER A 72 -2.19 1.34 21.59
N LEU A 73 -2.09 0.04 21.43
CA LEU A 73 -2.59 -0.70 20.26
C LEU A 73 -3.89 -1.46 20.57
N GLU A 74 -4.50 -1.21 21.74
CA GLU A 74 -5.66 -1.97 22.25
C GLU A 74 -6.90 -1.87 21.35
N GLU A 75 -7.02 -0.80 20.58
CA GLU A 75 -8.13 -0.61 19.62
C GLU A 75 -7.98 -1.44 18.33
N LEU A 76 -6.79 -2.00 18.09
CA LEU A 76 -6.53 -2.84 16.93
C LEU A 76 -7.04 -4.27 17.16
N ASN A 77 -7.34 -4.97 16.07
CA ASN A 77 -7.61 -6.40 16.17
C ASN A 77 -6.39 -7.16 16.74
N PRO A 78 -6.59 -8.27 17.48
CA PRO A 78 -5.52 -8.96 18.18
C PRO A 78 -4.35 -9.43 17.29
N LEU A 79 -4.61 -9.76 16.01
CA LEU A 79 -3.56 -10.18 15.08
C LEU A 79 -2.67 -9.01 14.68
N ALA A 80 -3.26 -7.84 14.40
CA ALA A 80 -2.52 -6.63 14.10
C ALA A 80 -1.72 -6.14 15.31
N GLN A 81 -2.33 -6.17 16.50
CA GLN A 81 -1.68 -5.81 17.76
C GLN A 81 -0.43 -6.67 18.01
N ASN A 82 -0.56 -8.00 17.95
CA ASN A 82 0.57 -8.92 18.17
C ASN A 82 1.69 -8.68 17.13
N ALA A 83 1.33 -8.52 15.86
CA ALA A 83 2.31 -8.27 14.81
C ALA A 83 3.04 -6.93 14.99
N LEU A 84 2.34 -5.88 15.40
CA LEU A 84 2.95 -4.57 15.64
C LEU A 84 3.83 -4.55 16.91
N LEU A 85 3.43 -5.22 17.97
CA LEU A 85 4.30 -5.37 19.16
C LEU A 85 5.60 -6.08 18.80
N TRP A 86 5.50 -7.20 18.07
CA TRP A 86 6.68 -7.90 17.58
C TRP A 86 7.52 -7.01 16.63
N THR A 87 6.89 -6.28 15.71
CA THR A 87 7.57 -5.38 14.78
C THR A 87 8.34 -4.28 15.51
N ARG A 88 7.78 -3.70 16.59
CA ARG A 88 8.46 -2.69 17.43
C ARG A 88 9.79 -3.20 18.00
N GLU A 89 9.85 -4.47 18.37
CA GLU A 89 11.06 -5.12 18.90
C GLU A 89 12.13 -5.34 17.83
N GLN A 90 11.74 -5.44 16.55
CA GLN A 90 12.67 -5.63 15.45
C GLN A 90 13.30 -4.32 14.94
N LEU A 91 12.57 -3.20 15.06
CA LEU A 91 13.00 -1.92 14.51
C LEU A 91 13.92 -1.16 15.45
N SER A 92 15.00 -0.61 14.90
CA SER A 92 15.85 0.35 15.63
C SER A 92 15.12 1.67 15.89
N GLU A 93 15.62 2.49 16.84
CA GLU A 93 15.06 3.81 17.11
C GLU A 93 15.15 4.74 15.87
N GLU A 94 16.24 4.63 15.10
CA GLU A 94 16.40 5.40 13.86
C GLU A 94 15.33 5.02 12.82
N GLN A 95 15.04 3.73 12.67
CA GLN A 95 13.99 3.23 11.78
C GLN A 95 12.60 3.69 12.22
N ARG A 96 12.31 3.63 13.53
CA ARG A 96 11.06 4.13 14.09
C ARG A 96 10.93 5.64 13.92
N LEU A 97 12.00 6.40 14.09
CA LEU A 97 12.02 7.83 13.85
C LEU A 97 11.71 8.16 12.38
N TRP A 98 12.35 7.45 11.45
CA TRP A 98 12.09 7.64 10.03
C TRP A 98 10.62 7.40 9.67
N LEU A 99 9.98 6.35 10.20
CA LEU A 99 8.55 6.09 10.00
C LEU A 99 7.67 7.21 10.59
N ARG A 100 8.01 7.76 11.76
CA ARG A 100 7.29 8.89 12.39
C ARG A 100 7.33 10.17 11.55
N GLU A 101 8.41 10.41 10.82
CA GLU A 101 8.61 11.60 10.01
C GLU A 101 7.90 11.55 8.65
N LEU A 102 7.39 10.39 8.25
CA LEU A 102 6.64 10.24 7.01
C LEU A 102 5.37 11.11 7.03
N LYS A 103 5.09 11.76 5.92
CA LYS A 103 3.88 12.58 5.74
C LYS A 103 2.66 11.70 5.49
N LEU A 104 1.48 12.15 5.91
CA LEU A 104 0.21 11.47 5.63
C LEU A 104 -0.25 11.63 4.16
N VAL A 105 0.06 12.78 3.55
CA VAL A 105 -0.29 13.10 2.16
C VAL A 105 0.91 13.76 1.48
N ARG A 106 1.17 13.39 0.23
CA ARG A 106 2.18 14.05 -0.61
C ARG A 106 1.65 14.28 -2.02
N GLN A 107 2.00 15.40 -2.60
CA GLN A 107 1.92 15.59 -4.04
C GLN A 107 3.25 15.15 -4.68
N VAL A 108 3.14 14.30 -5.68
CA VAL A 108 4.27 13.79 -6.47
C VAL A 108 4.04 14.26 -7.91
N ARG A 109 4.77 15.31 -8.33
CA ARG A 109 4.56 15.95 -9.65
C ARG A 109 3.09 16.41 -9.82
N ASP A 110 2.36 15.71 -10.69
CA ASP A 110 0.98 16.02 -11.10
C ASP A 110 -0.08 15.09 -10.48
N PHE A 111 0.31 14.19 -9.57
CA PHE A 111 -0.61 13.33 -8.85
C PHE A 111 -0.41 13.41 -7.33
N THR A 112 -1.39 12.96 -6.58
CA THR A 112 -1.37 12.91 -5.11
C THR A 112 -1.26 11.47 -4.64
N ILE A 113 -0.64 11.27 -3.47
CA ILE A 113 -0.60 9.99 -2.77
C ILE A 113 -1.05 10.17 -1.32
N VAL A 114 -1.78 9.19 -0.82
CA VAL A 114 -2.25 9.07 0.56
C VAL A 114 -2.32 7.60 0.90
N HIS A 115 -2.20 7.21 2.18
CA HIS A 115 -2.37 5.82 2.52
C HIS A 115 -3.85 5.39 2.48
N ALA A 116 -4.75 6.13 3.13
CA ALA A 116 -6.18 5.80 3.27
C ALA A 116 -7.09 6.82 2.56
N THR A 117 -7.51 7.89 3.22
CA THR A 117 -8.43 8.89 2.70
C THR A 117 -7.80 10.28 2.64
N LEU A 118 -8.31 11.18 1.76
CA LEU A 118 -7.82 12.55 1.66
C LEU A 118 -8.56 13.52 2.60
N ASP A 119 -9.79 13.21 2.99
CA ASP A 119 -10.60 14.05 3.87
C ASP A 119 -10.12 14.00 5.33
N SER A 120 -9.66 12.84 5.78
CA SER A 120 -9.17 12.63 7.13
C SER A 120 -8.00 11.62 7.16
N PRO A 121 -6.82 11.96 6.60
CA PRO A 121 -5.76 10.99 6.34
C PRO A 121 -5.27 10.21 7.57
N GLY A 122 -5.23 10.86 8.75
CA GLY A 122 -4.80 10.23 10.01
C GLY A 122 -5.89 9.44 10.75
N ASN A 123 -7.11 9.39 10.22
CA ASN A 123 -8.20 8.58 10.81
C ASN A 123 -8.31 7.19 10.18
N TRP A 124 -7.50 6.88 9.19
CA TRP A 124 -7.38 5.57 8.56
C TRP A 124 -8.71 4.99 8.06
N GLY A 125 -9.56 5.86 7.46
CA GLY A 125 -10.88 5.45 6.94
C GLY A 125 -10.76 4.48 5.77
N TYR A 126 -11.71 3.55 5.67
CA TYR A 126 -11.77 2.60 4.56
C TYR A 126 -12.60 3.16 3.40
N VAL A 127 -12.07 3.07 2.18
CA VAL A 127 -12.77 3.43 0.95
C VAL A 127 -13.12 2.14 0.20
N THR A 128 -14.33 1.66 0.40
CA THR A 128 -14.81 0.38 -0.14
C THR A 128 -15.83 0.55 -1.25
N ASN A 129 -16.46 1.70 -1.33
CA ASN A 129 -17.52 2.00 -2.28
C ASN A 129 -17.47 3.46 -2.75
N ARG A 130 -18.32 3.81 -3.72
CA ARG A 130 -18.35 5.16 -4.32
C ARG A 130 -18.71 6.28 -3.34
N PHE A 131 -19.46 5.98 -2.28
CA PHE A 131 -19.87 6.98 -1.30
C PHE A 131 -18.71 7.35 -0.39
N ASP A 132 -17.89 6.36 -0.01
CA ASP A 132 -16.66 6.58 0.75
C ASP A 132 -15.66 7.43 -0.08
N ALA A 133 -15.51 7.10 -1.37
CA ALA A 133 -14.62 7.82 -2.28
C ALA A 133 -15.03 9.29 -2.49
N MET A 134 -16.32 9.62 -2.34
CA MET A 134 -16.86 10.96 -2.59
C MET A 134 -16.27 12.01 -1.64
N ALA A 135 -16.03 11.66 -0.39
CA ALA A 135 -15.39 12.54 0.59
C ALA A 135 -13.96 12.91 0.14
N SER A 136 -13.14 11.89 -0.20
CA SER A 136 -11.77 12.11 -0.66
C SER A 136 -11.68 12.91 -1.96
N PHE A 137 -12.60 12.71 -2.92
CA PHE A 137 -12.64 13.53 -4.14
C PHE A 137 -12.86 15.03 -3.87
N SER A 138 -13.50 15.41 -2.77
CA SER A 138 -13.72 16.80 -2.40
C SER A 138 -12.41 17.51 -1.99
N TYR A 139 -11.41 16.75 -1.57
CA TYR A 139 -10.08 17.24 -1.18
C TYR A 139 -9.01 16.94 -2.24
N GLN A 140 -9.36 16.27 -3.34
CA GLN A 140 -8.43 15.95 -4.40
C GLN A 140 -8.29 17.10 -5.39
N PHE A 141 -7.09 17.69 -5.48
CA PHE A 141 -6.79 18.79 -6.43
C PHE A 141 -6.16 18.27 -7.73
N THR A 142 -5.45 17.15 -7.69
CA THR A 142 -4.82 16.53 -8.86
C THR A 142 -5.80 15.66 -9.63
N GLN A 143 -5.50 15.36 -10.90
CA GLN A 143 -6.34 14.46 -11.69
C GLN A 143 -6.34 13.04 -11.12
N VAL A 144 -5.18 12.56 -10.65
CA VAL A 144 -5.01 11.21 -10.10
C VAL A 144 -4.59 11.32 -8.64
N CYS A 145 -5.19 10.49 -7.79
CA CYS A 145 -4.72 10.21 -6.44
C CYS A 145 -4.63 8.70 -6.24
N PHE A 146 -3.49 8.22 -5.75
CA PHE A 146 -3.29 6.81 -5.40
C PHE A 146 -3.42 6.60 -3.89
N TYR A 147 -4.03 5.48 -3.50
CA TYR A 147 -4.21 5.06 -2.11
C TYR A 147 -4.12 3.53 -1.95
N GLY A 148 -4.03 3.04 -0.71
CA GLY A 148 -3.93 1.63 -0.32
C GLY A 148 -4.94 1.25 0.76
N HIS A 149 -4.46 0.74 1.90
CA HIS A 149 -5.16 0.50 3.17
C HIS A 149 -6.24 -0.59 3.14
N THR A 150 -7.10 -0.64 2.12
CA THR A 150 -8.13 -1.69 2.01
C THR A 150 -7.58 -3.02 1.48
N HIS A 151 -6.40 -3.01 0.87
CA HIS A 151 -5.74 -4.13 0.18
C HIS A 151 -6.55 -4.72 -0.98
N VAL A 152 -7.53 -3.98 -1.48
CA VAL A 152 -8.40 -4.39 -2.59
C VAL A 152 -8.26 -3.38 -3.72
N PRO A 153 -7.67 -3.76 -4.86
CA PRO A 153 -7.51 -2.84 -5.98
C PRO A 153 -8.87 -2.34 -6.47
N ARG A 154 -8.96 -1.03 -6.61
CA ARG A 154 -10.19 -0.40 -7.08
C ARG A 154 -9.93 0.98 -7.65
N ILE A 155 -10.56 1.29 -8.76
CA ILE A 155 -10.47 2.60 -9.38
C ILE A 155 -11.84 3.26 -9.31
N PHE A 156 -11.89 4.45 -8.70
CA PHE A 156 -13.06 5.32 -8.75
C PHE A 156 -12.79 6.47 -9.71
N GLU A 157 -13.81 6.83 -10.46
CA GLU A 157 -13.81 7.93 -11.42
C GLU A 157 -14.82 8.98 -10.98
N LYS A 158 -14.49 10.25 -11.16
CA LYS A 158 -15.38 11.37 -10.91
C LYS A 158 -15.32 12.37 -12.07
N ASP A 159 -16.43 12.51 -12.76
CA ASP A 159 -16.82 13.65 -13.60
C ASP A 159 -17.97 14.40 -12.90
N ASP A 160 -19.18 14.31 -13.43
CA ASP A 160 -20.40 14.84 -12.78
C ASP A 160 -20.87 13.93 -11.64
N ALA A 161 -20.49 12.65 -11.64
CA ALA A 161 -20.84 11.67 -10.62
C ALA A 161 -19.64 10.76 -10.28
N VAL A 162 -19.65 10.20 -9.07
CA VAL A 162 -18.65 9.19 -8.65
C VAL A 162 -19.14 7.80 -9.04
N ARG A 163 -18.29 7.03 -9.72
CA ARG A 163 -18.54 5.63 -10.11
C ARG A 163 -17.28 4.78 -9.97
N ALA A 164 -17.44 3.48 -9.82
CA ALA A 164 -16.33 2.55 -9.94
C ALA A 164 -16.04 2.28 -11.43
N ALA A 165 -14.77 2.34 -11.82
CA ALA A 165 -14.35 1.96 -13.15
C ALA A 165 -14.58 0.46 -13.40
N ARG A 166 -14.72 0.09 -14.67
CA ARG A 166 -14.79 -1.32 -15.08
C ARG A 166 -13.37 -1.83 -15.35
N GLY A 167 -12.93 -2.77 -14.53
CA GLY A 167 -11.61 -3.39 -14.67
C GLY A 167 -10.50 -2.65 -13.92
N THR A 168 -9.29 -3.07 -14.21
CA THR A 168 -8.04 -2.68 -13.52
C THR A 168 -7.12 -1.82 -14.39
N ASP A 169 -7.51 -1.62 -15.67
CA ASP A 169 -6.77 -0.81 -16.64
C ASP A 169 -7.65 0.34 -17.09
N VAL A 170 -7.12 1.56 -16.98
CA VAL A 170 -7.85 2.77 -17.39
C VAL A 170 -6.98 3.69 -18.24
N LEU A 171 -7.60 4.26 -19.28
CA LEU A 171 -7.06 5.40 -20.02
C LEU A 171 -7.65 6.68 -19.42
N LEU A 172 -6.77 7.54 -18.93
CA LEU A 172 -7.18 8.78 -18.27
C LEU A 172 -7.84 9.75 -19.26
N GLN A 173 -9.00 10.24 -18.90
CA GLN A 173 -9.78 11.18 -19.71
C GLN A 173 -9.65 12.61 -19.13
N ARG A 174 -9.53 13.58 -20.03
CA ARG A 174 -9.48 14.99 -19.60
C ARG A 174 -10.78 15.39 -18.90
N GLY A 175 -10.64 16.04 -17.74
CA GLY A 175 -11.80 16.49 -16.94
C GLY A 175 -12.34 15.43 -15.97
N VAL A 176 -11.84 14.19 -16.03
CA VAL A 176 -12.19 13.13 -15.08
C VAL A 176 -11.09 13.02 -14.01
N LYS A 177 -11.48 12.96 -12.75
CA LYS A 177 -10.58 12.65 -11.63
C LYS A 177 -10.62 11.16 -11.32
N TYR A 178 -9.48 10.62 -10.88
CA TYR A 178 -9.30 9.20 -10.55
C TYR A 178 -8.78 9.05 -9.14
N PHE A 179 -9.43 8.20 -8.35
CA PHE A 179 -8.99 7.81 -7.01
C PHE A 179 -8.73 6.30 -7.04
N VAL A 180 -7.44 5.89 -6.93
CA VAL A 180 -6.95 4.58 -7.35
C VAL A 180 -6.36 3.83 -6.18
N ASN A 181 -7.03 2.76 -5.72
CA ASN A 181 -6.44 1.79 -4.83
C ASN A 181 -5.57 0.82 -5.63
N VAL A 182 -4.30 0.70 -5.24
CA VAL A 182 -3.34 -0.15 -5.94
C VAL A 182 -3.37 -1.61 -5.50
N GLY A 183 -4.16 -1.93 -4.49
CA GLY A 183 -4.15 -3.21 -3.80
C GLY A 183 -3.04 -3.29 -2.76
N SER A 184 -2.59 -4.48 -2.45
CA SER A 184 -1.53 -4.74 -1.47
C SER A 184 -0.42 -5.58 -2.07
N VAL A 185 0.83 -5.21 -1.77
CA VAL A 185 1.99 -6.03 -2.08
C VAL A 185 2.00 -7.28 -1.20
N GLY A 186 1.90 -7.10 0.10
CA GLY A 186 2.21 -8.16 1.07
C GLY A 186 1.02 -8.96 1.58
N GLN A 187 -0.21 -8.40 1.53
CA GLN A 187 -1.41 -9.06 2.08
C GLN A 187 -2.68 -8.67 1.34
N PRO A 188 -2.88 -9.10 0.08
CA PRO A 188 -4.13 -8.89 -0.66
C PRO A 188 -5.36 -9.45 0.07
N ARG A 189 -6.53 -8.76 -0.07
CA ARG A 189 -7.78 -9.11 0.66
C ARG A 189 -9.01 -9.22 -0.25
N ASP A 190 -8.81 -9.54 -1.51
CA ASP A 190 -9.87 -9.68 -2.51
C ASP A 190 -10.05 -11.11 -3.03
N GLY A 191 -9.48 -12.09 -2.30
CA GLY A 191 -9.52 -13.51 -2.68
C GLY A 191 -8.44 -13.92 -3.69
N ASP A 192 -7.62 -12.97 -4.15
CA ASP A 192 -6.47 -13.20 -5.01
C ASP A 192 -5.18 -12.97 -4.21
N TRP A 193 -4.43 -14.04 -3.91
CA TRP A 193 -3.23 -13.99 -3.09
C TRP A 193 -2.02 -13.31 -3.73
N ARG A 194 -2.08 -13.06 -5.05
CA ARG A 194 -0.97 -12.47 -5.81
C ARG A 194 -0.75 -11.02 -5.40
N ALA A 195 0.52 -10.66 -5.22
CA ALA A 195 0.92 -9.28 -4.92
C ALA A 195 0.37 -8.28 -5.94
N ALA A 196 -0.11 -7.13 -5.49
CA ALA A 196 -0.67 -6.11 -6.36
C ALA A 196 0.10 -4.80 -6.27
N TYR A 197 0.25 -4.12 -7.43
CA TYR A 197 0.75 -2.76 -7.53
C TYR A 197 0.22 -2.10 -8.81
N ALA A 198 0.34 -0.77 -8.94
CA ALA A 198 -0.06 -0.06 -10.14
C ALA A 198 1.14 0.42 -10.94
N ILE A 199 1.03 0.37 -12.28
CA ILE A 199 1.89 1.12 -13.20
C ILE A 199 1.11 2.35 -13.70
N TYR A 200 1.68 3.53 -13.47
CA TYR A 200 1.19 4.77 -14.05
C TYR A 200 2.12 5.24 -15.16
N ASP A 201 1.67 5.17 -16.42
CA ASP A 201 2.39 5.74 -17.56
C ASP A 201 1.86 7.14 -17.86
N VAL A 202 2.66 8.15 -17.46
CA VAL A 202 2.31 9.56 -17.63
C VAL A 202 2.19 9.97 -19.10
N GLN A 203 3.00 9.37 -19.98
CA GLN A 203 2.96 9.71 -21.43
C GLN A 203 1.79 9.06 -22.12
N ALA A 204 1.52 7.80 -21.83
CA ALA A 204 0.39 7.07 -22.37
C ALA A 204 -0.94 7.46 -21.70
N GLN A 205 -0.90 8.19 -20.58
CA GLN A 205 -2.05 8.53 -19.74
C GLN A 205 -2.85 7.28 -19.32
N THR A 206 -2.14 6.23 -18.91
CA THR A 206 -2.75 4.95 -18.50
C THR A 206 -2.36 4.57 -17.08
N ILE A 207 -3.28 3.90 -16.40
CA ILE A 207 -3.03 3.23 -15.13
C ILE A 207 -3.41 1.76 -15.30
N SER A 208 -2.51 0.85 -14.91
CA SER A 208 -2.72 -0.60 -14.97
C SER A 208 -2.38 -1.23 -13.62
N ILE A 209 -3.28 -2.04 -13.07
CA ILE A 209 -3.04 -2.83 -11.86
C ILE A 209 -2.46 -4.19 -12.26
N ARG A 210 -1.31 -4.52 -11.71
CA ARG A 210 -0.63 -5.79 -11.93
C ARG A 210 -0.85 -6.76 -10.77
N ARG A 211 -0.83 -8.05 -11.08
CA ARG A 211 -0.91 -9.14 -10.11
C ARG A 211 0.23 -10.12 -10.35
N LEU A 212 1.01 -10.40 -9.31
CA LEU A 212 2.24 -11.18 -9.41
C LEU A 212 2.25 -12.32 -8.39
N GLU A 213 2.55 -13.51 -8.86
CA GLU A 213 2.87 -14.64 -7.99
C GLU A 213 4.24 -14.41 -7.36
N TYR A 214 4.39 -14.77 -6.09
CA TYR A 214 5.64 -14.69 -5.34
C TYR A 214 5.83 -15.95 -4.51
N ASP A 215 7.00 -16.14 -3.92
CA ASP A 215 7.30 -17.29 -3.06
C ASP A 215 6.55 -17.18 -1.73
N ILE A 216 5.27 -17.53 -1.77
CA ILE A 216 4.36 -17.48 -0.64
C ILE A 216 4.72 -18.48 0.45
N GLU A 217 5.28 -19.64 0.08
CA GLU A 217 5.66 -20.69 1.03
C GLU A 217 6.81 -20.20 1.91
N THR A 218 7.81 -19.53 1.33
CA THR A 218 8.90 -18.90 2.08
C THR A 218 8.37 -17.80 2.99
N ALA A 219 7.48 -16.91 2.52
CA ALA A 219 6.88 -15.86 3.34
C ALA A 219 6.10 -16.45 4.54
N GLN A 220 5.27 -17.47 4.31
CA GLN A 220 4.53 -18.17 5.36
C GLN A 220 5.46 -18.88 6.36
N GLY A 221 6.52 -19.50 5.86
CA GLY A 221 7.54 -20.16 6.70
C GLY A 221 8.23 -19.19 7.64
N LYS A 222 8.60 -18.00 7.15
CA LYS A 222 9.21 -16.94 7.95
C LYS A 222 8.27 -16.40 9.04
N ILE A 223 6.99 -16.19 8.72
CA ILE A 223 5.99 -15.75 9.72
C ILE A 223 5.88 -16.76 10.87
N ARG A 224 5.81 -18.05 10.56
CA ARG A 224 5.75 -19.11 11.57
C ARG A 224 7.05 -19.22 12.37
N ALA A 225 8.20 -19.14 11.70
CA ALA A 225 9.52 -19.19 12.35
C ALA A 225 9.77 -18.00 13.29
N ALA A 226 9.20 -16.83 13.00
CA ALA A 226 9.24 -15.64 13.84
C ALA A 226 8.34 -15.73 15.09
N GLY A 227 7.54 -16.80 15.24
CA GLY A 227 6.61 -16.96 16.35
C GLY A 227 5.37 -16.05 16.25
N LEU A 228 5.12 -15.45 15.10
CA LEU A 228 3.92 -14.67 14.83
C LEU A 228 2.68 -15.59 14.74
N PRO A 229 1.47 -15.08 14.98
CA PRO A 229 0.25 -15.89 14.89
C PRO A 229 0.15 -16.63 13.54
N SER A 230 -0.01 -17.96 13.57
CA SER A 230 -0.04 -18.80 12.36
C SER A 230 -1.10 -18.38 11.35
N LEU A 231 -2.22 -17.80 11.83
CA LEU A 231 -3.28 -17.27 10.99
C LEU A 231 -2.78 -16.16 10.04
N LEU A 232 -1.73 -15.41 10.41
CA LEU A 232 -1.12 -14.41 9.52
C LEU A 232 -0.43 -15.07 8.31
N ALA A 233 0.16 -16.25 8.51
CA ALA A 233 0.72 -17.05 7.42
C ALA A 233 -0.39 -17.70 6.58
N ASP A 234 -1.39 -18.30 7.22
CA ASP A 234 -2.42 -19.07 6.54
C ASP A 234 -3.29 -18.20 5.63
N ARG A 235 -3.61 -16.97 6.07
CA ARG A 235 -4.45 -16.04 5.31
C ARG A 235 -3.81 -15.54 4.01
N LEU A 236 -2.47 -15.54 3.90
CA LEU A 236 -1.78 -15.12 2.66
C LEU A 236 -2.28 -15.92 1.47
N ALA A 237 -2.30 -17.26 1.56
CA ALA A 237 -2.73 -18.13 0.48
C ALA A 237 -4.22 -18.00 0.12
N LEU A 238 -5.01 -17.38 1.00
CA LEU A 238 -6.44 -17.17 0.81
C LEU A 238 -6.75 -15.78 0.21
N GLY A 239 -5.76 -14.89 0.12
CA GLY A 239 -5.99 -13.50 -0.27
C GLY A 239 -6.93 -12.78 0.71
N LYS A 240 -6.71 -12.92 2.04
CA LYS A 240 -7.58 -12.41 3.11
C LYS A 240 -6.84 -11.59 4.15
#